data_3006f7297fd01e90ac7acad01cd4023b
#
_entry.id   3006f7297fd01e90ac7acad01cd4023b
#
_cell.length_a   1.000
_cell.length_b   1.000
_cell.length_c   1.000
_cell.angle_alpha   90.00
_cell.angle_beta   90.00
_cell.angle_gamma   90.00
#
_symmetry.space_group_name_H-M   'P 1'
#
loop_
_entity.id
_entity.type
_entity.pdbx_description
1 polymer ?
#
loop_
_entity_poly.entity_id
_entity_poly.type
_entity_poly.pdbx_seq_one_letter_code
_entity_poly.pdbx_strand_id
1 'polypeptide(L)'
;MKIERKPSTALLPTPVVLLSVAGHGKEKDNIITLAWVGTVCSAPPMLSVAIRPSRHSHRLVDAAREFVVNIPRAGQLEAVDLAGVWSGAEHDKFAELGFTARPAKQVAAPLIEECPINIECVVRHQLALGAHDLYLAEIVATHYDEELLDSRGRLKTAELDAMAYVDGEYWSLGERLGSHGAAAKAAGRKG
;
A
#
# COMPACT_ATOMS: atom_id res chain seq x y z
N MET A 1 22.11 15.20 -22.63
CA MET A 1 23.26 14.31 -22.34
C MET A 1 22.92 13.48 -21.13
N LYS A 2 23.22 12.16 -21.11
CA LYS A 2 23.02 11.30 -19.92
C LYS A 2 24.36 11.09 -19.24
N ILE A 3 24.38 11.01 -17.90
CA ILE A 3 25.55 10.67 -17.11
C ILE A 3 25.31 9.37 -16.37
N GLU A 4 26.30 8.50 -16.30
CA GLU A 4 26.24 7.27 -15.51
C GLU A 4 26.42 7.59 -14.02
N ARG A 5 25.66 6.94 -13.18
CA ARG A 5 25.73 6.99 -11.71
C ARG A 5 25.84 5.58 -11.15
N LYS A 6 26.24 5.47 -9.88
CA LYS A 6 26.19 4.17 -9.18
C LYS A 6 24.77 3.61 -9.17
N PRO A 7 24.59 2.26 -9.15
CA PRO A 7 23.29 1.63 -9.02
C PRO A 7 22.51 2.21 -7.83
N SER A 8 21.23 2.49 -8.03
CA SER A 8 20.33 3.08 -7.03
C SER A 8 18.90 2.57 -7.20
N THR A 9 18.04 2.85 -6.21
CA THR A 9 16.63 2.47 -6.22
C THR A 9 15.75 3.54 -6.89
N ALA A 10 16.18 4.05 -8.04
CA ALA A 10 15.54 5.16 -8.75
C ALA A 10 14.34 4.75 -9.62
N LEU A 11 13.56 3.75 -9.21
CA LEU A 11 12.27 3.45 -9.81
C LEU A 11 11.21 4.38 -9.21
N LEU A 12 10.91 5.47 -9.92
CA LEU A 12 10.07 6.56 -9.44
C LEU A 12 8.97 6.89 -10.46
N PRO A 13 7.78 7.30 -10.00
CA PRO A 13 7.31 7.32 -8.61
C PRO A 13 6.91 5.93 -8.12
N THR A 14 6.84 5.74 -6.80
CA THR A 14 6.23 4.56 -6.17
C THR A 14 4.96 4.95 -5.42
N PRO A 15 3.99 4.02 -5.19
CA PRO A 15 2.82 4.32 -4.40
C PRO A 15 3.20 4.55 -2.93
N VAL A 16 2.32 5.22 -2.18
CA VAL A 16 2.38 5.31 -0.71
C VAL A 16 1.22 4.53 -0.14
N VAL A 17 1.49 3.59 0.74
CA VAL A 17 0.46 2.79 1.40
C VAL A 17 0.72 2.66 2.90
N LEU A 18 -0.35 2.42 3.66
CA LEU A 18 -0.29 1.98 5.04
C LEU A 18 -0.55 0.48 5.09
N LEU A 19 0.42 -0.31 5.56
CA LEU A 19 0.21 -1.73 5.82
C LEU A 19 -0.18 -1.89 7.28
N SER A 20 -1.35 -2.46 7.54
CA SER A 20 -1.79 -2.87 8.86
C SER A 20 -1.65 -4.37 9.04
N VAL A 21 -1.27 -4.79 10.24
CA VAL A 21 -1.06 -6.18 10.62
C VAL A 21 -1.55 -6.42 12.04
N ALA A 22 -2.14 -7.58 12.28
CA ALA A 22 -2.60 -7.97 13.60
C ALA A 22 -1.43 -8.13 14.58
N GLY A 23 -1.65 -7.73 15.82
CA GLY A 23 -0.73 -8.01 16.92
C GLY A 23 -0.65 -9.51 17.23
N HIS A 24 0.45 -9.94 17.79
CA HIS A 24 0.64 -11.34 18.20
C HIS A 24 0.63 -11.47 19.73
N GLY A 25 -0.23 -12.34 20.25
CA GLY A 25 -0.37 -12.56 21.68
C GLY A 25 -0.94 -11.34 22.42
N LYS A 26 -0.10 -10.64 23.19
CA LYS A 26 -0.48 -9.41 23.91
C LYS A 26 -0.11 -8.10 23.17
N GLU A 27 0.48 -8.23 22.00
CA GLU A 27 0.87 -7.07 21.21
C GLU A 27 -0.34 -6.43 20.53
N LYS A 28 -0.28 -5.12 20.34
CA LYS A 28 -1.30 -4.37 19.62
C LYS A 28 -1.14 -4.55 18.11
N ASP A 29 -2.24 -4.36 17.39
CA ASP A 29 -2.20 -4.19 15.95
C ASP A 29 -1.27 -3.04 15.57
N ASN A 30 -0.60 -3.16 14.44
CA ASN A 30 0.39 -2.17 14.03
C ASN A 30 0.20 -1.70 12.61
N ILE A 31 0.71 -0.49 12.34
CA ILE A 31 0.71 0.15 11.02
C ILE A 31 2.16 0.48 10.63
N ILE A 32 2.48 0.34 9.35
CA ILE A 32 3.73 0.83 8.77
C ILE A 32 3.47 1.46 7.39
N THR A 33 4.10 2.58 7.12
CA THR A 33 4.10 3.17 5.77
C THR A 33 5.13 2.48 4.89
N LEU A 34 4.68 2.09 3.70
CA LEU A 34 5.51 1.45 2.69
C LEU A 34 5.36 2.19 1.35
N ALA A 35 6.48 2.26 0.63
CA ALA A 35 6.54 2.75 -0.75
C ALA A 35 7.02 1.66 -1.73
N TRP A 36 7.65 0.59 -1.25
CA TRP A 36 8.08 -0.52 -2.11
C TRP A 36 7.02 -1.60 -2.14
N VAL A 37 5.97 -1.30 -2.90
CA VAL A 37 4.73 -2.07 -3.07
C VAL A 37 4.35 -2.07 -4.55
N GLY A 38 3.83 -3.18 -5.06
CA GLY A 38 3.37 -3.23 -6.45
C GLY A 38 2.48 -4.42 -6.74
N THR A 39 1.58 -4.26 -7.71
CA THR A 39 0.81 -5.37 -8.27
C THR A 39 1.71 -6.27 -9.09
N VAL A 40 1.66 -7.60 -8.88
CA VAL A 40 2.55 -8.56 -9.55
C VAL A 40 1.83 -9.62 -10.37
N CYS A 41 0.55 -9.88 -10.11
CA CYS A 41 -0.25 -10.84 -10.87
C CYS A 41 -1.72 -10.42 -10.89
N SER A 42 -2.43 -10.74 -11.97
CA SER A 42 -3.86 -10.44 -12.12
C SER A 42 -4.75 -11.68 -11.94
N ALA A 43 -4.21 -12.89 -12.09
CA ALA A 43 -4.95 -14.12 -11.92
C ALA A 43 -4.05 -15.26 -11.39
N PRO A 44 -4.10 -15.57 -10.09
CA PRO A 44 -4.84 -14.86 -9.05
C PRO A 44 -4.32 -13.44 -8.85
N PRO A 45 -5.16 -12.51 -8.32
CA PRO A 45 -4.70 -11.15 -8.05
C PRO A 45 -3.67 -11.16 -6.92
N MET A 46 -2.49 -10.59 -7.15
CA MET A 46 -1.40 -10.58 -6.18
C MET A 46 -0.66 -9.23 -6.17
N LEU A 47 -0.15 -8.88 -5.02
CA LEU A 47 0.77 -7.78 -4.84
C LEU A 47 2.05 -8.20 -4.09
N SER A 48 3.06 -7.36 -4.17
CA SER A 48 4.29 -7.49 -3.39
C SER A 48 4.41 -6.33 -2.41
N VAL A 49 5.00 -6.60 -1.25
CA VAL A 49 5.50 -5.60 -0.31
C VAL A 49 6.91 -5.96 0.14
N ALA A 50 7.80 -4.96 0.26
CA ALA A 50 9.15 -5.18 0.75
C ALA A 50 9.31 -4.50 2.12
N ILE A 51 9.69 -5.27 3.15
CA ILE A 51 9.81 -4.80 4.52
C ILE A 51 11.22 -5.13 5.04
N ARG A 52 11.86 -4.17 5.71
CA ARG A 52 13.16 -4.43 6.36
C ARG A 52 12.98 -5.32 7.59
N PRO A 53 13.82 -6.35 7.81
CA PRO A 53 13.77 -7.20 9.01
C PRO A 53 13.88 -6.43 10.33
N SER A 54 14.51 -5.25 10.33
CA SER A 54 14.61 -4.38 11.51
C SER A 54 13.31 -3.66 11.90
N ARG A 55 12.28 -3.67 11.04
CA ARG A 55 11.00 -3.02 11.35
C ARG A 55 10.12 -3.92 12.20
N HIS A 56 9.47 -3.36 13.21
CA HIS A 56 8.54 -4.08 14.09
C HIS A 56 7.47 -4.86 13.32
N SER A 57 6.89 -4.26 12.28
CA SER A 57 5.88 -4.90 11.42
C SER A 57 6.38 -6.14 10.69
N HIS A 58 7.69 -6.24 10.38
CA HIS A 58 8.26 -7.41 9.71
C HIS A 58 7.96 -8.70 10.51
N ARG A 59 8.30 -8.70 11.80
CA ARG A 59 8.07 -9.83 12.68
C ARG A 59 6.58 -10.18 12.83
N LEU A 60 5.70 -9.17 12.84
CA LEU A 60 4.26 -9.39 12.91
C LEU A 60 3.73 -10.03 11.62
N VAL A 61 4.17 -9.55 10.45
CA VAL A 61 3.81 -10.15 9.15
C VAL A 61 4.35 -11.57 9.01
N ASP A 62 5.56 -11.83 9.50
CA ASP A 62 6.14 -13.19 9.52
C ASP A 62 5.29 -14.16 10.36
N ALA A 63 4.81 -13.70 11.50
CA ALA A 63 4.00 -14.52 12.40
C ALA A 63 2.56 -14.70 11.86
N ALA A 64 1.92 -13.64 11.40
CA ALA A 64 0.53 -13.65 10.96
C ALA A 64 0.36 -14.25 9.56
N ARG A 65 1.33 -14.09 8.66
CA ARG A 65 1.28 -14.48 7.24
C ARG A 65 0.13 -13.81 6.47
N GLU A 66 -0.37 -12.69 6.98
CA GLU A 66 -1.45 -11.90 6.40
C GLU A 66 -1.35 -10.44 6.83
N PHE A 67 -1.93 -9.55 6.06
CA PHE A 67 -1.94 -8.12 6.33
C PHE A 67 -3.02 -7.43 5.49
N VAL A 68 -3.27 -6.14 5.76
CA VAL A 68 -4.08 -5.29 4.89
C VAL A 68 -3.22 -4.16 4.33
N VAL A 69 -3.33 -3.90 3.03
CA VAL A 69 -2.78 -2.70 2.40
C VAL A 69 -3.90 -1.66 2.31
N ASN A 70 -3.69 -0.52 2.92
CA ASN A 70 -4.65 0.59 2.96
C ASN A 70 -4.09 1.76 2.14
N ILE A 71 -4.88 2.34 1.25
CA ILE A 71 -4.48 3.48 0.41
C ILE A 71 -4.91 4.77 1.13
N PRO A 72 -3.96 5.57 1.65
CA PRO A 72 -4.30 6.81 2.35
C PRO A 72 -4.60 7.95 1.37
N ARG A 73 -5.34 8.97 1.84
CA ARG A 73 -5.54 10.25 1.16
C ARG A 73 -4.38 11.22 1.46
N ALA A 74 -4.12 12.18 0.57
CA ALA A 74 -3.08 13.20 0.77
C ALA A 74 -3.27 14.02 2.06
N GLY A 75 -4.52 14.25 2.48
CA GLY A 75 -4.83 14.90 3.76
C GLY A 75 -4.35 14.16 5.01
N GLN A 76 -3.93 12.90 4.89
CA GLN A 76 -3.41 12.07 5.99
C GLN A 76 -1.86 12.07 6.05
N LEU A 77 -1.20 12.96 5.31
CA LEU A 77 0.27 12.99 5.13
C LEU A 77 1.04 12.90 6.45
N GLU A 78 0.68 13.68 7.46
CA GLU A 78 1.38 13.68 8.75
C GLU A 78 1.34 12.31 9.42
N ALA A 79 0.16 11.70 9.51
CA ALA A 79 -0.02 10.37 10.09
C ALA A 79 0.71 9.28 9.27
N VAL A 80 0.71 9.41 7.93
CA VAL A 80 1.42 8.51 7.02
C VAL A 80 2.93 8.59 7.25
N ASP A 81 3.51 9.78 7.37
CA ASP A 81 4.94 9.95 7.59
C ASP A 81 5.34 9.39 8.97
N LEU A 82 4.61 9.75 10.02
CA LEU A 82 4.84 9.25 11.38
C LEU A 82 4.71 7.73 11.47
N ALA A 83 3.74 7.11 10.78
CA ALA A 83 3.60 5.66 10.73
C ALA A 83 4.82 4.95 10.10
N GLY A 84 5.53 5.63 9.21
CA GLY A 84 6.78 5.16 8.60
C GLY A 84 8.02 5.32 9.49
N VAL A 85 8.05 6.36 10.34
CA VAL A 85 9.20 6.70 11.19
C VAL A 85 9.12 6.01 12.55
N TRP A 86 7.99 6.07 13.23
CA TRP A 86 7.79 5.50 14.56
C TRP A 86 7.86 3.99 14.57
N SER A 87 8.32 3.42 15.69
CA SER A 87 8.30 1.97 15.93
C SER A 87 7.01 1.55 16.64
N GLY A 88 6.32 0.52 16.12
CA GLY A 88 5.17 -0.08 16.80
C GLY A 88 5.53 -0.82 18.09
N ALA A 89 6.82 -0.98 18.41
CA ALA A 89 7.26 -1.47 19.72
C ALA A 89 7.13 -0.40 20.82
N GLU A 90 7.11 0.90 20.42
CA GLU A 90 7.11 2.05 21.33
C GLU A 90 5.82 2.85 21.26
N HIS A 91 5.11 2.81 20.13
CA HIS A 91 3.93 3.61 19.84
C HIS A 91 2.71 2.78 19.50
N ASP A 92 1.56 3.13 20.07
CA ASP A 92 0.24 2.66 19.61
C ASP A 92 -0.21 3.51 18.42
N LYS A 93 0.21 3.11 17.22
CA LYS A 93 0.01 3.93 16.02
C LYS A 93 -1.46 4.10 15.63
N PHE A 94 -2.34 3.16 15.94
CA PHE A 94 -3.77 3.37 15.71
C PHE A 94 -4.28 4.51 16.57
N ALA A 95 -4.05 4.46 17.89
CA ALA A 95 -4.53 5.47 18.82
C ALA A 95 -3.82 6.83 18.64
N GLU A 96 -2.49 6.83 18.52
CA GLU A 96 -1.70 8.07 18.51
C GLU A 96 -1.77 8.84 17.19
N LEU A 97 -2.05 8.15 16.05
CA LEU A 97 -2.20 8.76 14.73
C LEU A 97 -3.66 9.02 14.36
N GLY A 98 -4.61 8.67 15.23
CA GLY A 98 -6.03 8.91 15.01
C GLY A 98 -6.67 7.99 13.97
N PHE A 99 -6.13 6.79 13.80
CA PHE A 99 -6.71 5.78 12.91
C PHE A 99 -7.66 4.84 13.66
N THR A 100 -8.76 4.49 13.01
CA THR A 100 -9.76 3.56 13.51
C THR A 100 -9.54 2.17 12.91
N ALA A 101 -9.26 1.18 13.76
CA ALA A 101 -9.17 -0.21 13.35
C ALA A 101 -10.58 -0.78 13.14
N ARG A 102 -10.86 -1.33 11.95
CA ARG A 102 -12.09 -2.05 11.62
C ARG A 102 -11.78 -3.52 11.34
N PRO A 103 -12.63 -4.45 11.78
CA PRO A 103 -12.47 -5.85 11.43
C PRO A 103 -12.48 -6.07 9.92
N ALA A 104 -11.50 -6.80 9.40
CA ALA A 104 -11.49 -7.30 8.04
C ALA A 104 -12.43 -8.50 7.87
N LYS A 105 -12.66 -8.96 6.63
CA LYS A 105 -13.56 -10.09 6.34
C LYS A 105 -12.82 -11.43 6.21
N GLN A 106 -11.60 -11.42 5.71
CA GLN A 106 -10.85 -12.61 5.34
C GLN A 106 -9.59 -12.81 6.17
N VAL A 107 -9.05 -11.74 6.78
CA VAL A 107 -7.81 -11.77 7.55
C VAL A 107 -8.04 -11.20 8.95
N ALA A 108 -7.17 -11.51 9.91
CA ALA A 108 -7.23 -10.94 11.25
C ALA A 108 -6.68 -9.50 11.33
N ALA A 109 -5.84 -9.11 10.36
CA ALA A 109 -5.30 -7.76 10.27
C ALA A 109 -6.42 -6.73 10.06
N PRO A 110 -6.47 -5.62 10.83
CA PRO A 110 -7.55 -4.64 10.71
C PRO A 110 -7.45 -3.80 9.44
N LEU A 111 -8.61 -3.38 8.92
CA LEU A 111 -8.71 -2.27 7.97
C LEU A 111 -8.45 -0.95 8.73
N ILE A 112 -7.95 0.07 8.03
CA ILE A 112 -7.92 1.45 8.51
C ILE A 112 -9.15 2.16 7.93
N GLU A 113 -10.11 2.55 8.78
CA GLU A 113 -11.40 3.09 8.34
C GLU A 113 -11.27 4.36 7.51
N GLU A 114 -10.32 5.22 7.85
CA GLU A 114 -10.10 6.51 7.18
C GLU A 114 -9.41 6.38 5.81
N CYS A 115 -8.98 5.16 5.43
CA CYS A 115 -8.40 4.90 4.12
C CYS A 115 -9.48 4.42 3.14
N PRO A 116 -9.69 5.11 2.02
CA PRO A 116 -10.82 4.84 1.11
C PRO A 116 -10.74 3.52 0.34
N ILE A 117 -9.58 2.87 0.34
CA ILE A 117 -9.40 1.54 -0.24
C ILE A 117 -8.58 0.68 0.72
N ASN A 118 -9.08 -0.53 1.01
CA ASN A 118 -8.39 -1.50 1.85
C ASN A 118 -8.31 -2.84 1.10
N ILE A 119 -7.14 -3.46 1.08
CA ILE A 119 -6.83 -4.66 0.31
C ILE A 119 -6.34 -5.75 1.27
N GLU A 120 -7.17 -6.76 1.53
CA GLU A 120 -6.83 -7.89 2.39
C GLU A 120 -5.93 -8.87 1.66
N CYS A 121 -4.83 -9.27 2.30
CA CYS A 121 -3.78 -10.04 1.66
C CYS A 121 -3.33 -11.23 2.52
N VAL A 122 -3.11 -12.37 1.87
CA VAL A 122 -2.51 -13.57 2.48
C VAL A 122 -1.17 -13.86 1.81
N VAL A 123 -0.10 -13.94 2.61
CA VAL A 123 1.27 -14.18 2.13
C VAL A 123 1.38 -15.59 1.54
N ARG A 124 1.80 -15.69 0.28
CA ARG A 124 2.06 -16.95 -0.41
C ARG A 124 3.55 -17.28 -0.48
N HIS A 125 4.39 -16.26 -0.71
CA HIS A 125 5.83 -16.44 -0.81
C HIS A 125 6.56 -15.32 -0.06
N GLN A 126 7.75 -15.64 0.43
CA GLN A 126 8.69 -14.70 1.05
C GLN A 126 10.08 -14.97 0.51
N LEU A 127 10.80 -13.92 0.18
CA LEU A 127 12.14 -13.96 -0.39
C LEU A 127 13.05 -13.00 0.38
N ALA A 128 14.12 -13.51 0.97
CA ALA A 128 15.15 -12.68 1.60
C ALA A 128 16.06 -12.06 0.51
N LEU A 129 16.03 -10.74 0.39
CA LEU A 129 16.76 -10.00 -0.64
C LEU A 129 17.94 -9.17 -0.08
N GLY A 130 18.36 -9.44 1.13
CA GLY A 130 19.41 -8.69 1.84
C GLY A 130 18.81 -7.65 2.79
N ALA A 131 18.78 -6.36 2.43
CA ALA A 131 18.24 -5.31 3.30
C ALA A 131 16.71 -5.37 3.52
N HIS A 132 15.99 -6.09 2.67
CA HIS A 132 14.54 -6.27 2.74
C HIS A 132 14.17 -7.72 2.47
N ASP A 133 13.08 -8.15 3.09
CA ASP A 133 12.35 -9.33 2.67
C ASP A 133 11.17 -8.90 1.79
N LEU A 134 11.00 -9.60 0.67
CA LEU A 134 9.89 -9.43 -0.26
C LEU A 134 8.80 -10.44 0.06
N TYR A 135 7.62 -9.97 0.35
CA TYR A 135 6.41 -10.78 0.51
C TYR A 135 5.57 -10.69 -0.75
N LEU A 136 5.26 -11.84 -1.35
CA LEU A 136 4.27 -11.96 -2.43
C LEU A 136 2.97 -12.47 -1.80
N ALA A 137 1.93 -11.66 -1.87
CA ALA A 137 0.66 -11.92 -1.22
C ALA A 137 -0.49 -11.94 -2.21
N GLU A 138 -1.38 -12.91 -2.05
CA GLU A 138 -2.64 -12.99 -2.79
C GLU A 138 -3.64 -12.02 -2.17
N ILE A 139 -4.31 -11.26 -3.02
CA ILE A 139 -5.41 -10.37 -2.64
C ILE A 139 -6.66 -11.22 -2.48
N VAL A 140 -7.20 -11.30 -1.26
CA VAL A 140 -8.36 -12.15 -0.93
C VAL A 140 -9.66 -11.35 -0.80
N ALA A 141 -9.56 -10.03 -0.57
CA ALA A 141 -10.69 -9.09 -0.63
C ALA A 141 -10.20 -7.67 -0.89
N THR A 142 -11.05 -6.83 -1.48
CA THR A 142 -10.80 -5.39 -1.66
C THR A 142 -12.06 -4.63 -1.28
N HIS A 143 -11.90 -3.61 -0.43
CA HIS A 143 -12.97 -2.74 0.04
C HIS A 143 -12.76 -1.35 -0.53
N TYR A 144 -13.85 -0.67 -0.84
CA TYR A 144 -13.87 0.70 -1.34
C TYR A 144 -14.89 1.50 -0.54
N ASP A 145 -14.58 2.73 -0.23
CA ASP A 145 -15.60 3.69 0.19
C ASP A 145 -16.67 3.80 -0.91
N GLU A 146 -17.93 3.70 -0.54
CA GLU A 146 -19.04 3.74 -1.50
C GLU A 146 -19.03 5.03 -2.32
N GLU A 147 -18.67 6.15 -1.71
CA GLU A 147 -18.56 7.46 -2.36
C GLU A 147 -17.54 7.50 -3.50
N LEU A 148 -16.50 6.63 -3.48
CA LEU A 148 -15.52 6.51 -4.56
C LEU A 148 -16.01 5.68 -5.75
N LEU A 149 -17.19 5.10 -5.68
CA LEU A 149 -17.75 4.31 -6.77
C LEU A 149 -18.84 5.10 -7.51
N ASP A 150 -18.83 5.02 -8.84
CA ASP A 150 -19.92 5.55 -9.65
C ASP A 150 -21.13 4.58 -9.62
N SER A 151 -22.26 4.99 -10.22
CA SER A 151 -23.49 4.18 -10.30
C SER A 151 -23.31 2.82 -11.02
N ARG A 152 -22.17 2.58 -11.66
CA ARG A 152 -21.81 1.33 -12.32
C ARG A 152 -20.76 0.54 -11.53
N GLY A 153 -20.43 0.98 -10.31
CA GLY A 153 -19.41 0.37 -9.45
C GLY A 153 -17.96 0.61 -9.92
N ARG A 154 -17.68 1.61 -10.76
CA ARG A 154 -16.34 1.94 -11.23
C ARG A 154 -15.73 3.01 -10.35
N LEU A 155 -14.43 2.87 -10.06
CA LEU A 155 -13.69 3.82 -9.25
C LEU A 155 -13.63 5.22 -9.92
N LYS A 156 -14.03 6.24 -9.19
CA LYS A 156 -13.86 7.64 -9.53
C LYS A 156 -12.45 8.09 -9.22
N THR A 157 -11.51 7.78 -10.09
CA THR A 157 -10.06 7.93 -9.84
C THR A 157 -9.64 9.36 -9.53
N ALA A 158 -10.37 10.38 -9.98
CA ALA A 158 -10.10 11.78 -9.69
C ALA A 158 -10.40 12.17 -8.22
N GLU A 159 -11.22 11.39 -7.52
CA GLU A 159 -11.64 11.64 -6.14
C GLU A 159 -10.79 10.84 -5.14
N LEU A 160 -9.89 9.98 -5.61
CA LEU A 160 -9.09 9.09 -4.74
C LEU A 160 -8.10 9.85 -3.85
N ASP A 161 -7.54 10.97 -4.33
CA ASP A 161 -6.57 11.81 -3.61
C ASP A 161 -5.36 11.02 -3.04
N ALA A 162 -4.88 10.02 -3.80
CA ALA A 162 -3.76 9.19 -3.40
C ALA A 162 -2.41 9.92 -3.53
N MET A 163 -1.40 9.44 -2.80
CA MET A 163 -0.05 9.97 -2.81
C MET A 163 0.93 9.07 -3.58
N ALA A 164 1.98 9.70 -4.09
CA ALA A 164 3.15 9.04 -4.63
C ALA A 164 4.41 9.40 -3.82
N TYR A 165 5.38 8.49 -3.76
CA TYR A 165 6.68 8.74 -3.16
C TYR A 165 7.74 8.90 -4.24
N VAL A 166 8.52 9.98 -4.15
CA VAL A 166 9.54 10.36 -5.12
C VAL A 166 10.80 10.79 -4.39
N ASP A 167 11.79 9.92 -4.34
CA ASP A 167 13.15 10.20 -3.82
C ASP A 167 13.19 10.92 -2.45
N GLY A 168 12.41 10.43 -1.50
CA GLY A 168 12.36 10.99 -0.14
C GLY A 168 11.23 11.99 0.10
N GLU A 169 10.41 12.27 -0.90
CA GLU A 169 9.32 13.24 -0.83
C GLU A 169 7.97 12.60 -1.13
N TYR A 170 6.91 13.17 -0.56
CA TYR A 170 5.52 12.80 -0.86
C TYR A 170 4.94 13.79 -1.87
N TRP A 171 4.25 13.27 -2.88
CA TRP A 171 3.65 14.05 -3.97
C TRP A 171 2.19 13.66 -4.13
N SER A 172 1.34 14.63 -4.44
CA SER A 172 -0.02 14.36 -4.93
C SER A 172 0.03 13.88 -6.37
N LEU A 173 -1.01 13.14 -6.79
CA LEU A 173 -1.19 12.82 -8.21
C LEU A 173 -1.62 14.09 -8.96
N GLY A 174 -1.05 14.30 -10.14
CA GLY A 174 -1.38 15.43 -11.02
C GLY A 174 -2.64 15.18 -11.86
N GLU A 175 -2.78 15.95 -12.94
CA GLU A 175 -3.89 15.84 -13.87
C GLU A 175 -3.94 14.49 -14.59
N ARG A 176 -5.16 14.04 -14.88
CA ARG A 176 -5.38 12.85 -15.69
C ARG A 176 -4.92 13.07 -17.13
N LEU A 177 -3.92 12.35 -17.58
CA LEU A 177 -3.33 12.50 -18.91
C LEU A 177 -4.09 11.76 -20.03
N GLY A 178 -4.83 10.70 -19.70
CA GLY A 178 -5.54 9.90 -20.69
C GLY A 178 -6.02 8.56 -20.16
N SER A 179 -6.47 7.69 -21.05
CA SER A 179 -6.85 6.31 -20.74
C SER A 179 -5.98 5.33 -21.51
N HIS A 180 -5.78 4.14 -20.95
CA HIS A 180 -5.09 3.04 -21.61
C HIS A 180 -5.72 2.75 -22.99
N GLY A 181 -4.89 2.61 -24.02
CA GLY A 181 -5.33 2.33 -25.39
C GLY A 181 -5.92 3.51 -26.17
N ALA A 182 -6.04 4.72 -25.59
CA ALA A 182 -6.61 5.88 -26.29
C ALA A 182 -5.81 6.25 -27.55
N ALA A 183 -4.49 6.25 -27.49
CA ALA A 183 -3.64 6.53 -28.65
C ALA A 183 -3.77 5.48 -29.76
N ALA A 184 -3.86 4.20 -29.41
CA ALA A 184 -4.06 3.13 -30.39
C ALA A 184 -5.41 3.26 -31.12
N LYS A 185 -6.47 3.61 -30.39
CA LYS A 185 -7.80 3.87 -30.97
C LYS A 185 -7.78 5.07 -31.90
N ALA A 186 -7.13 6.18 -31.51
CA ALA A 186 -7.00 7.38 -32.32
C ALA A 186 -6.20 7.14 -33.61
N ALA A 187 -5.18 6.25 -33.56
CA ALA A 187 -4.38 5.88 -34.73
C ALA A 187 -5.05 4.81 -35.61
N GLY A 188 -6.31 4.41 -35.37
CA GLY A 188 -7.02 3.40 -36.14
C GLY A 188 -6.46 1.97 -35.99
N ARG A 189 -5.59 1.73 -35.01
CA ARG A 189 -5.02 0.40 -34.73
C ARG A 189 -5.93 -0.37 -33.78
N LYS A 190 -6.42 -1.53 -34.21
CA LYS A 190 -7.08 -2.48 -33.30
C LYS A 190 -6.04 -3.04 -32.36
N GLY A 191 -6.19 -2.84 -31.05
CA GLY A 191 -5.41 -3.53 -30.02
C GLY A 191 -5.88 -4.94 -29.79
#